data_de4e2fb48bfc009fdf7260fb4a70719d
#
_entry.id   de4e2fb48bfc009fdf7260fb4a70719d
#
_cell.length_a   1.000
_cell.length_b   1.000
_cell.length_c   1.000
_cell.angle_alpha   90.00
_cell.angle_beta   90.00
_cell.angle_gamma   90.00
#
_symmetry.space_group_name_H-M   'P 1'
#
loop_
_entity.id
_entity.type
_entity.pdbx_description
1 polymer ?
#
loop_
_entity_poly.entity_id
_entity_poly.type
_entity_poly.pdbx_seq_one_letter_code
_entity_poly.pdbx_strand_id
1 'polypeptide(L)'
;YTPLLLRPLGLRLPVYPAKGYSATVPLAADSVAPSVSLTDDGHKLVFSRLGQRLRIAGTAEFNGYNTELNPVRCTALMLRAGELFPALRPAGEAVFWCGLRPATPSNVPLIGRSAIPNLYLNTGHGTLGWTMACGSGAALADIISGRSPELSFRFL
;
A
#
# COMPACT_ATOMS: atom_id res chain seq x y z
N TYR A 1 -5.68 -5.26 9.53
CA TYR A 1 -6.05 -5.83 10.86
C TYR A 1 -7.42 -5.37 11.34
N THR A 2 -8.02 -4.32 10.76
CA THR A 2 -9.34 -3.80 11.17
C THR A 2 -10.43 -4.88 11.28
N PRO A 3 -10.57 -5.85 10.33
CA PRO A 3 -11.56 -6.92 10.48
C PRO A 3 -11.36 -7.79 11.74
N LEU A 4 -10.11 -8.03 12.13
CA LEU A 4 -9.80 -8.81 13.33
C LEU A 4 -10.19 -8.06 14.61
N LEU A 5 -10.00 -6.74 14.64
CA LEU A 5 -10.37 -5.90 15.78
C LEU A 5 -11.88 -5.75 15.94
N LEU A 6 -12.62 -5.75 14.84
CA LEU A 6 -14.08 -5.50 14.87
C LEU A 6 -14.93 -6.77 14.92
N ARG A 7 -14.36 -7.91 14.55
CA ARG A 7 -15.06 -9.21 14.60
C ARG A 7 -15.62 -9.55 15.99
N PRO A 8 -14.89 -9.33 17.11
CA PRO A 8 -15.45 -9.56 18.46
C PRO A 8 -16.64 -8.66 18.79
N LEU A 9 -16.77 -7.51 18.12
CA LEU A 9 -17.89 -6.59 18.26
C LEU A 9 -19.06 -6.91 17.31
N GLY A 10 -19.02 -8.05 16.61
CA GLY A 10 -20.05 -8.45 15.66
C GLY A 10 -20.00 -7.77 14.29
N LEU A 11 -19.04 -6.87 14.05
CA LEU A 11 -18.88 -6.20 12.77
C LEU A 11 -18.01 -7.00 11.79
N ARG A 12 -18.53 -7.21 10.60
CA ARG A 12 -17.79 -7.85 9.48
C ARG A 12 -17.55 -6.82 8.39
N LEU A 13 -16.29 -6.52 8.15
CA LEU A 13 -15.91 -5.57 7.09
C LEU A 13 -15.31 -6.31 5.89
N PRO A 14 -15.65 -5.90 4.66
CA PRO A 14 -15.08 -6.47 3.45
C PRO A 14 -13.69 -5.89 3.18
N VAL A 15 -12.78 -6.01 4.14
CA VAL A 15 -11.39 -5.57 4.02
C VAL A 15 -10.48 -6.80 4.06
N TYR A 16 -9.71 -7.01 2.99
CA TYR A 16 -8.78 -8.12 2.87
C TYR A 16 -7.32 -7.62 2.92
N PRO A 17 -6.42 -8.35 3.62
CA PRO A 17 -5.00 -8.00 3.65
C PRO A 17 -4.28 -8.43 2.37
N ALA A 18 -4.20 -7.54 1.38
CA ALA A 18 -3.46 -7.78 0.15
C ALA A 18 -1.97 -7.50 0.38
N LYS A 19 -1.14 -8.56 0.46
CA LYS A 19 0.29 -8.43 0.73
C LYS A 19 1.02 -7.89 -0.50
N GLY A 20 1.73 -6.78 -0.31
CA GLY A 20 2.62 -6.17 -1.30
C GLY A 20 4.08 -6.31 -0.89
N TYR A 21 4.96 -6.20 -1.87
CA TYR A 21 6.40 -6.36 -1.70
C TYR A 21 7.15 -5.11 -2.14
N SER A 22 8.32 -4.89 -1.56
CA SER A 22 9.28 -3.94 -2.10
C SER A 22 10.72 -4.42 -1.88
N ALA A 23 11.58 -4.03 -2.81
CA ALA A 23 13.04 -4.12 -2.69
C ALA A 23 13.60 -2.70 -2.65
N THR A 24 14.53 -2.43 -1.74
CA THR A 24 15.27 -1.17 -1.69
C THR A 24 16.73 -1.46 -1.96
N VAL A 25 17.23 -0.97 -3.08
CA VAL A 25 18.56 -1.24 -3.61
C VAL A 25 19.43 0.00 -3.40
N PRO A 26 20.55 -0.08 -2.66
CA PRO A 26 21.54 0.99 -2.63
C PRO A 26 22.21 1.13 -4.00
N LEU A 27 22.42 2.35 -4.47
CA LEU A 27 22.98 2.63 -5.80
C LEU A 27 24.47 3.02 -5.68
N ALA A 28 25.30 2.42 -6.54
CA ALA A 28 26.67 2.87 -6.73
C ALA A 28 26.69 4.25 -7.41
N ALA A 29 27.81 4.95 -7.29
CA ALA A 29 27.95 6.32 -7.81
C ALA A 29 27.80 6.39 -9.34
N ASP A 30 28.20 5.34 -10.04
CA ASP A 30 28.10 5.17 -11.49
C ASP A 30 26.80 4.46 -11.94
N SER A 31 25.89 4.18 -11.01
CA SER A 31 24.63 3.50 -11.32
C SER A 31 23.70 4.39 -12.12
N VAL A 32 23.21 3.86 -13.25
CA VAL A 32 22.16 4.50 -14.03
C VAL A 32 20.81 3.97 -13.58
N ALA A 33 20.07 4.81 -12.88
CA ALA A 33 18.72 4.53 -12.39
C ALA A 33 17.78 5.71 -12.72
N PRO A 34 16.47 5.49 -12.85
CA PRO A 34 15.53 6.56 -13.16
C PRO A 34 15.59 7.67 -12.09
N SER A 35 15.55 8.93 -12.54
CA SER A 35 15.49 10.10 -11.66
C SER A 35 14.06 10.46 -11.25
N VAL A 36 13.08 9.95 -11.98
CA VAL A 36 11.64 10.11 -11.73
C VAL A 36 11.01 8.77 -11.37
N SER A 37 9.85 8.79 -10.73
CA SER A 37 9.08 7.57 -10.49
C SER A 37 8.51 7.04 -11.81
N LEU A 38 8.69 5.74 -12.06
CA LEU A 38 8.20 5.04 -13.24
C LEU A 38 7.27 3.90 -12.82
N THR A 39 6.24 3.67 -13.61
CA THR A 39 5.33 2.54 -13.43
C THR A 39 5.45 1.58 -14.62
N ASP A 40 5.78 0.32 -14.34
CA ASP A 40 5.62 -0.78 -15.28
C ASP A 40 4.21 -1.35 -15.10
N ASP A 41 3.29 -0.88 -15.93
CA ASP A 41 1.89 -1.27 -15.79
C ASP A 41 1.66 -2.74 -16.14
N GLY A 42 2.46 -3.31 -17.03
CA GLY A 42 2.38 -4.73 -17.39
C GLY A 42 2.68 -5.67 -16.21
N HIS A 43 3.68 -5.33 -15.40
CA HIS A 43 4.10 -6.14 -14.24
C HIS A 43 3.61 -5.57 -12.91
N LYS A 44 2.87 -4.45 -12.93
CA LYS A 44 2.36 -3.77 -11.72
C LYS A 44 3.47 -3.43 -10.72
N LEU A 45 4.58 -2.90 -11.23
CA LEU A 45 5.73 -2.46 -10.46
C LEU A 45 5.91 -0.95 -10.57
N VAL A 46 6.35 -0.35 -9.47
CA VAL A 46 6.71 1.07 -9.40
C VAL A 46 8.17 1.18 -8.98
N PHE A 47 8.92 1.99 -9.70
CA PHE A 47 10.31 2.31 -9.44
C PHE A 47 10.42 3.76 -8.97
N SER A 48 10.99 3.99 -7.79
CA SER A 48 11.15 5.34 -7.24
C SER A 48 12.55 5.54 -6.68
N ARG A 49 13.22 6.61 -7.12
CA ARG A 49 14.52 6.97 -6.58
C ARG A 49 14.34 7.72 -5.26
N LEU A 50 15.00 7.24 -4.21
CA LEU A 50 15.01 7.80 -2.86
C LEU A 50 16.46 8.14 -2.49
N GLY A 51 16.94 9.29 -2.95
CA GLY A 51 18.35 9.70 -2.83
C GLY A 51 19.28 8.71 -3.56
N GLN A 52 20.15 8.05 -2.83
CA GLN A 52 21.09 7.04 -3.35
C GLN A 52 20.52 5.61 -3.28
N ARG A 53 19.22 5.47 -3.33
CA ARG A 53 18.55 4.16 -3.33
C ARG A 53 17.46 4.13 -4.39
N LEU A 54 17.27 2.98 -5.03
CA LEU A 54 16.12 2.67 -5.86
C LEU A 54 15.15 1.79 -5.07
N ARG A 55 13.92 2.23 -4.92
CA ARG A 55 12.84 1.41 -4.38
C ARG A 55 12.01 0.85 -5.52
N ILE A 56 11.87 -0.47 -5.52
CA ILE A 56 11.08 -1.25 -6.45
C ILE A 56 9.93 -1.82 -5.62
N ALA A 57 8.70 -1.43 -5.92
CA ALA A 57 7.53 -1.84 -5.16
C ALA A 57 6.44 -2.35 -6.07
N GLY A 58 5.70 -3.36 -5.64
CA GLY A 58 4.58 -3.86 -6.41
C GLY A 58 4.10 -5.22 -5.97
N THR A 59 3.51 -5.92 -6.90
CA THR A 59 2.86 -7.21 -6.76
C THR A 59 1.74 -7.24 -5.71
N ALA A 60 0.90 -8.24 -5.77
CA ALA A 60 -0.10 -8.53 -4.75
C ALA A 60 -0.16 -10.03 -4.51
N GLU A 61 -0.22 -10.41 -3.24
CA GLU A 61 -0.38 -11.78 -2.81
C GLU A 61 -1.55 -11.88 -1.84
N PHE A 62 -2.45 -12.81 -2.10
CA PHE A 62 -3.60 -13.10 -1.26
C PHE A 62 -3.31 -14.33 -0.40
N ASN A 63 -2.66 -14.12 0.74
CA ASN A 63 -2.22 -15.16 1.66
C ASN A 63 -2.60 -14.82 3.12
N GLY A 64 -3.80 -14.30 3.31
CA GLY A 64 -4.29 -13.91 4.64
C GLY A 64 -3.36 -12.92 5.33
N TYR A 65 -3.13 -13.11 6.62
CA TYR A 65 -2.30 -12.24 7.46
C TYR A 65 -0.82 -12.68 7.53
N ASN A 66 -0.37 -13.58 6.64
CA ASN A 66 1.03 -13.98 6.57
C ASN A 66 1.91 -12.81 6.11
N THR A 67 2.94 -12.48 6.90
CA THR A 67 3.91 -11.40 6.63
C THR A 67 5.31 -11.92 6.32
N GLU A 68 5.47 -13.21 6.08
CA GLU A 68 6.75 -13.79 5.64
C GLU A 68 7.05 -13.37 4.20
N LEU A 69 8.33 -13.12 3.93
CA LEU A 69 8.80 -12.81 2.58
C LEU A 69 8.78 -14.07 1.71
N ASN A 70 8.16 -13.97 0.54
CA ASN A 70 8.22 -15.01 -0.47
C ASN A 70 9.44 -14.76 -1.38
N PRO A 71 10.47 -15.63 -1.36
CA PRO A 71 11.71 -15.44 -2.12
C PRO A 71 11.47 -15.32 -3.63
N VAL A 72 10.52 -16.06 -4.18
CA VAL A 72 10.19 -16.00 -5.62
C VAL A 72 9.71 -14.62 -6.01
N ARG A 73 8.87 -13.99 -5.19
CA ARG A 73 8.38 -12.62 -5.43
C ARG A 73 9.48 -11.59 -5.25
N CYS A 74 10.34 -11.76 -4.25
CA CYS A 74 11.50 -10.88 -4.05
C CYS A 74 12.44 -10.93 -5.26
N THR A 75 12.75 -12.13 -5.75
CA THR A 75 13.58 -12.32 -6.94
C THR A 75 12.96 -11.70 -8.19
N ALA A 76 11.66 -11.85 -8.39
CA ALA A 76 10.95 -11.28 -9.53
C ALA A 76 11.06 -9.75 -9.60
N LEU A 77 11.05 -9.04 -8.47
CA LEU A 77 11.27 -7.59 -8.42
C LEU A 77 12.65 -7.21 -8.97
N MET A 78 13.68 -7.95 -8.56
CA MET A 78 15.06 -7.68 -8.95
C MET A 78 15.33 -8.06 -10.42
N LEU A 79 14.80 -9.17 -10.88
CA LEU A 79 14.91 -9.59 -12.29
C LEU A 79 14.31 -8.51 -13.21
N ARG A 80 13.11 -8.06 -12.89
CA ARG A 80 12.45 -7.03 -13.71
C ARG A 80 13.19 -5.70 -13.70
N ALA A 81 13.76 -5.31 -12.57
CA ALA A 81 14.60 -4.11 -12.49
C ALA A 81 15.85 -4.24 -13.37
N GLY A 82 16.50 -5.39 -13.39
CA GLY A 82 17.66 -5.66 -14.25
C GLY A 82 17.34 -5.63 -15.74
N GLU A 83 16.17 -6.15 -16.14
CA GLU A 83 15.68 -6.10 -17.52
C GLU A 83 15.44 -4.65 -18.01
N LEU A 84 14.79 -3.83 -17.18
CA LEU A 84 14.45 -2.45 -17.53
C LEU A 84 15.63 -1.50 -17.41
N PHE A 85 16.54 -1.75 -16.49
CA PHE A 85 17.69 -0.90 -16.18
C PHE A 85 19.00 -1.70 -16.23
N PRO A 86 19.49 -2.09 -17.43
CA PRO A 86 20.70 -2.93 -17.54
C PRO A 86 21.95 -2.28 -16.97
N ALA A 87 21.98 -0.95 -16.88
CA ALA A 87 23.08 -0.19 -16.29
C ALA A 87 22.90 0.12 -14.80
N LEU A 88 21.90 -0.50 -14.15
CA LEU A 88 21.74 -0.44 -12.69
C LEU A 88 22.93 -1.13 -12.01
N ARG A 89 23.60 -0.41 -11.12
CA ARG A 89 24.75 -0.92 -10.35
C ARG A 89 24.43 -0.81 -8.85
N PRO A 90 24.08 -1.92 -8.19
CA PRO A 90 23.91 -1.93 -6.73
C PRO A 90 25.24 -1.67 -6.00
N ALA A 91 25.22 -0.87 -4.95
CA ALA A 91 26.34 -0.67 -4.02
C ALA A 91 26.33 -1.68 -2.84
N GLY A 92 25.36 -2.57 -2.80
CA GLY A 92 25.19 -3.57 -1.75
C GLY A 92 23.93 -4.40 -1.96
N GLU A 93 23.60 -5.20 -0.98
CA GLU A 93 22.41 -6.08 -1.05
C GLU A 93 21.10 -5.29 -1.02
N ALA A 94 20.10 -5.81 -1.72
CA ALA A 94 18.75 -5.28 -1.67
C ALA A 94 18.07 -5.64 -0.34
N VAL A 95 17.43 -4.66 0.28
CA VAL A 95 16.61 -4.88 1.47
C VAL A 95 15.17 -5.13 1.02
N PHE A 96 14.65 -6.31 1.32
CA PHE A 96 13.26 -6.68 1.01
C PHE A 96 12.33 -6.40 2.17
N TRP A 97 11.11 -6.01 1.83
CA TRP A 97 10.04 -5.79 2.79
C TRP A 97 8.69 -6.19 2.19
N CYS A 98 7.77 -6.62 3.03
CA CYS A 98 6.38 -6.79 2.64
C CYS A 98 5.43 -6.17 3.65
N GLY A 99 4.21 -5.86 3.20
CA GLY A 99 3.15 -5.30 4.06
C GLY A 99 1.77 -5.60 3.53
N LEU A 100 0.80 -5.56 4.43
CA LEU A 100 -0.59 -5.88 4.15
C LEU A 100 -1.38 -4.61 3.83
N ARG A 101 -1.79 -4.45 2.58
CA ARG A 101 -2.69 -3.37 2.16
C ARG A 101 -4.11 -3.69 2.58
N PRO A 102 -4.84 -2.78 3.22
CA PRO A 102 -6.25 -3.01 3.56
C PRO A 102 -7.12 -2.81 2.32
N ALA A 103 -7.25 -3.85 1.50
CA ALA A 103 -7.99 -3.80 0.25
C ALA A 103 -9.47 -4.06 0.46
N THR A 104 -10.33 -3.25 -0.16
CA THR A 104 -11.77 -3.52 -0.31
C THR A 104 -12.06 -4.05 -1.70
N PRO A 105 -13.17 -4.75 -1.94
CA PRO A 105 -13.52 -5.25 -3.28
C PRO A 105 -13.67 -4.16 -4.34
N SER A 106 -14.15 -2.98 -3.93
CA SER A 106 -14.37 -1.83 -4.81
C SER A 106 -13.17 -0.87 -4.88
N ASN A 107 -12.12 -1.09 -4.08
CA ASN A 107 -11.03 -0.13 -3.81
C ASN A 107 -11.51 1.21 -3.20
N VAL A 108 -12.77 1.31 -2.77
CA VAL A 108 -13.30 2.47 -2.05
C VAL A 108 -13.10 2.25 -0.55
N PRO A 109 -12.48 3.21 0.17
CA PRO A 109 -12.29 3.08 1.61
C PRO A 109 -13.61 3.16 2.37
N LEU A 110 -13.60 2.60 3.57
CA LEU A 110 -14.71 2.65 4.52
C LEU A 110 -14.44 3.76 5.52
N ILE A 111 -15.17 4.87 5.38
CA ILE A 111 -15.00 6.07 6.22
C ILE A 111 -16.37 6.45 6.78
N GLY A 112 -16.49 6.66 8.10
CA GLY A 112 -17.74 7.14 8.69
C GLY A 112 -18.17 6.41 9.96
N ARG A 113 -19.45 6.53 10.28
CA ARG A 113 -20.07 5.89 11.45
C ARG A 113 -20.29 4.40 11.17
N SER A 114 -20.02 3.59 12.16
CA SER A 114 -20.44 2.18 12.15
C SER A 114 -21.85 2.03 12.72
N ALA A 115 -22.39 0.81 12.68
CA ALA A 115 -23.63 0.46 13.36
C ALA A 115 -23.51 0.50 14.90
N ILE A 116 -22.30 0.55 15.44
CA ILE A 116 -22.05 0.61 16.89
C ILE A 116 -21.90 2.09 17.29
N PRO A 117 -22.64 2.57 18.33
CA PRO A 117 -22.50 3.93 18.83
C PRO A 117 -21.04 4.26 19.21
N ASN A 118 -20.60 5.48 18.86
CA ASN A 118 -19.24 5.98 19.13
C ASN A 118 -18.09 5.21 18.45
N LEU A 119 -18.39 4.30 17.53
CA LEU A 119 -17.40 3.62 16.71
C LEU A 119 -17.42 4.18 15.29
N TYR A 120 -16.29 4.74 14.88
CA TYR A 120 -16.07 5.30 13.55
C TYR A 120 -15.00 4.54 12.82
N LEU A 121 -15.10 4.47 11.51
CA LEU A 121 -14.19 3.76 10.62
C LEU A 121 -13.42 4.76 9.74
N ASN A 122 -12.13 4.47 9.53
CA ASN A 122 -11.29 5.10 8.52
C ASN A 122 -10.28 4.05 8.05
N THR A 123 -10.69 3.18 7.15
CA THR A 123 -9.94 1.98 6.75
C THR A 123 -10.25 1.57 5.31
N GLY A 124 -9.53 0.59 4.80
CA GLY A 124 -9.83 0.03 3.46
C GLY A 124 -9.24 0.83 2.30
N HIS A 125 -8.22 1.67 2.52
CA HIS A 125 -7.63 2.56 1.51
C HIS A 125 -6.74 1.84 0.47
N GLY A 126 -6.54 0.54 0.60
CA GLY A 126 -5.76 -0.24 -0.34
C GLY A 126 -4.35 0.32 -0.55
N THR A 127 -4.00 0.67 -1.79
CA THR A 127 -2.70 1.24 -2.17
C THR A 127 -2.62 2.76 -2.03
N LEU A 128 -3.75 3.45 -1.82
CA LEU A 128 -3.86 4.90 -1.87
C LEU A 128 -3.95 5.57 -0.48
N GLY A 129 -3.72 4.80 0.59
CA GLY A 129 -3.91 5.30 1.95
C GLY A 129 -3.09 6.55 2.28
N TRP A 130 -1.84 6.64 1.82
CA TRP A 130 -1.03 7.83 2.00
C TRP A 130 -1.61 9.04 1.25
N THR A 131 -1.94 8.86 -0.02
CA THR A 131 -2.50 9.93 -0.87
C THR A 131 -3.82 10.47 -0.32
N MET A 132 -4.66 9.60 0.23
CA MET A 132 -5.99 9.95 0.73
C MET A 132 -5.99 10.37 2.21
N ALA A 133 -4.88 10.29 2.92
CA ALA A 133 -4.82 10.42 4.38
C ALA A 133 -5.43 11.73 4.90
N CYS A 134 -5.05 12.88 4.35
CA CYS A 134 -5.54 14.18 4.79
C CYS A 134 -7.04 14.35 4.52
N GLY A 135 -7.50 14.01 3.30
CA GLY A 135 -8.90 14.12 2.92
C GLY A 135 -9.81 13.19 3.72
N SER A 136 -9.40 11.92 3.89
CA SER A 136 -10.19 10.98 4.69
C SER A 136 -10.21 11.33 6.18
N GLY A 137 -9.11 11.88 6.70
CA GLY A 137 -9.02 12.37 8.07
C GLY A 137 -9.94 13.58 8.30
N ALA A 138 -9.94 14.55 7.38
CA ALA A 138 -10.82 15.73 7.46
C ALA A 138 -12.31 15.33 7.39
N ALA A 139 -12.66 14.45 6.43
CA ALA A 139 -14.03 13.96 6.30
C ALA A 139 -14.51 13.24 7.57
N LEU A 140 -13.65 12.38 8.16
CA LEU A 140 -14.00 11.71 9.40
C LEU A 140 -14.15 12.67 10.58
N ALA A 141 -13.30 13.71 10.68
CA ALA A 141 -13.40 14.72 11.72
C ALA A 141 -14.73 15.50 11.63
N ASP A 142 -15.19 15.83 10.42
CA ASP A 142 -16.49 16.46 10.20
C ASP A 142 -17.64 15.55 10.64
N ILE A 143 -17.61 14.27 10.24
CA ILE A 143 -18.62 13.28 10.63
C ILE A 143 -18.70 13.11 12.17
N ILE A 144 -17.56 13.04 12.85
CA ILE A 144 -17.50 12.93 14.31
C ILE A 144 -18.09 14.18 14.98
N SER A 145 -17.80 15.35 14.40
CA SER A 145 -18.30 16.64 14.90
C SER A 145 -19.74 16.95 14.51
N GLY A 146 -20.44 16.05 13.82
CA GLY A 146 -21.81 16.25 13.36
C GLY A 146 -21.95 17.20 12.17
N ARG A 147 -20.84 17.53 11.49
CA ARG A 147 -20.83 18.32 10.25
C ARG A 147 -20.91 17.41 9.03
N SER A 148 -21.41 17.95 7.93
CA SER A 148 -21.34 17.28 6.63
C SER A 148 -19.93 17.46 6.04
N PRO A 149 -19.25 16.38 5.61
CA PRO A 149 -17.98 16.51 4.93
C PRO A 149 -18.15 17.19 3.57
N GLU A 150 -17.13 17.89 3.11
CA GLU A 150 -17.11 18.59 1.82
C GLU A 150 -17.37 17.63 0.64
N LEU A 151 -16.81 16.43 0.72
CA LEU A 151 -17.05 15.38 -0.27
C LEU A 151 -18.20 14.48 0.17
N SER A 152 -19.16 14.30 -0.72
CA SER A 152 -20.25 13.35 -0.52
C SER A 152 -19.73 11.91 -0.69
N PHE A 153 -19.42 11.26 0.41
CA PHE A 153 -19.16 9.82 0.42
C PHE A 153 -20.45 9.06 0.72
N ARG A 154 -20.71 7.98 0.00
CA ARG A 154 -21.65 6.97 0.51
C ARG A 154 -20.91 6.16 1.55
N PHE A 155 -21.23 6.40 2.80
CA PHE A 155 -20.73 5.61 3.92
C PHE A 155 -21.62 4.40 4.19
N LEU A 156 -21.08 3.44 4.94
CA LEU A 156 -21.75 2.23 5.41
C LEU A 156 -23.08 2.54 6.10
#